data_22bd563394aac6e5e5616ca17ddd3540
#
_entry.id   22bd563394aac6e5e5616ca17ddd3540
#
_cell.length_a   1.000
_cell.length_b   1.000
_cell.length_c   1.000
_cell.angle_alpha   90.00
_cell.angle_beta   90.00
_cell.angle_gamma   90.00
#
_symmetry.space_group_name_H-M   'P 1'
#
loop_
_entity.id
_entity.type
_entity.pdbx_description
1 polymer ?
#
loop_
_entity_poly.entity_id
_entity_poly.type
_entity_poly.pdbx_seq_one_letter_code
_entity_poly.pdbx_strand_id
1 'polypeptide(L)'
;LPILYICMPYMTDINQALSSVTLDLTPNYIIAVDNNMVIKEFNRAAQKLFGVTRLQALNKPLSHFINPVDFQQVIANQSNIYNKKVSYTEYGIITEQTIVYSEEKNMAIAIINDITREEEMKKAVHRRKLDSVEMAQKVIDKQMVVAQQIASLLGETTAETKVTLNKLKDLIDSEVD
;
A
#
# COMPACT_ATOMS: atom_id res chain seq x y z
N LEU A 1 20.01 -34.43 -45.24
CA LEU A 1 18.93 -33.67 -44.59
C LEU A 1 18.13 -34.46 -43.53
N PRO A 2 18.75 -35.10 -42.50
CA PRO A 2 17.97 -35.57 -41.35
C PRO A 2 18.39 -35.01 -40.01
N ILE A 3 19.30 -34.02 -39.94
CA ILE A 3 19.85 -33.51 -38.66
C ILE A 3 18.89 -32.47 -37.99
N LEU A 4 18.03 -31.82 -38.77
CA LEU A 4 17.11 -30.83 -38.24
C LEU A 4 15.94 -31.42 -37.42
N TYR A 5 15.57 -32.67 -37.65
CA TYR A 5 14.43 -33.32 -36.98
C TYR A 5 14.78 -33.88 -35.59
N ILE A 6 16.06 -34.10 -35.31
CA ILE A 6 16.52 -34.65 -34.01
C ILE A 6 16.74 -33.54 -32.98
N CYS A 7 16.97 -32.27 -33.38
CA CYS A 7 17.22 -31.16 -32.45
C CYS A 7 15.93 -30.48 -31.91
N MET A 8 14.78 -30.64 -32.55
CA MET A 8 13.55 -29.97 -32.11
C MET A 8 13.06 -30.37 -30.70
N PRO A 9 13.01 -31.64 -30.30
CA PRO A 9 12.59 -32.00 -28.94
C PRO A 9 13.54 -31.48 -27.86
N TYR A 10 14.84 -31.46 -28.10
CA TYR A 10 15.83 -30.95 -27.13
C TYR A 10 15.74 -29.42 -26.92
N MET A 11 15.43 -28.68 -27.96
CA MET A 11 15.26 -27.21 -27.82
C MET A 11 13.97 -26.83 -27.10
N THR A 12 12.90 -27.57 -27.26
CA THR A 12 11.65 -27.38 -26.49
C THR A 12 11.86 -27.71 -25.01
N ASP A 13 12.58 -28.79 -24.70
CA ASP A 13 12.88 -29.18 -23.32
C ASP A 13 13.78 -28.15 -22.60
N ILE A 14 14.80 -27.65 -23.29
CA ILE A 14 15.70 -26.61 -22.75
C ILE A 14 14.95 -25.30 -22.51
N ASN A 15 14.11 -24.83 -23.43
CA ASN A 15 13.32 -23.63 -23.28
C ASN A 15 12.29 -23.76 -22.16
N GLN A 16 11.68 -24.92 -22.01
CA GLN A 16 10.75 -25.21 -20.95
C GLN A 16 11.44 -25.28 -19.58
N ALA A 17 12.63 -25.88 -19.52
CA ALA A 17 13.44 -25.88 -18.30
C ALA A 17 13.92 -24.47 -17.90
N LEU A 18 14.40 -23.67 -18.86
CA LEU A 18 14.79 -22.28 -18.61
C LEU A 18 13.61 -21.43 -18.16
N SER A 19 12.45 -21.59 -18.78
CA SER A 19 11.24 -20.86 -18.35
C SER A 19 10.83 -21.21 -16.93
N SER A 20 10.85 -22.49 -16.56
CA SER A 20 10.51 -22.93 -15.20
C SER A 20 11.50 -22.39 -14.16
N VAL A 21 12.80 -22.42 -14.45
CA VAL A 21 13.84 -21.86 -13.56
C VAL A 21 13.65 -20.35 -13.38
N THR A 22 13.38 -19.62 -14.46
CA THR A 22 13.16 -18.18 -14.41
C THR A 22 11.93 -17.81 -13.56
N LEU A 23 10.84 -18.56 -13.72
CA LEU A 23 9.62 -18.38 -12.92
C LEU A 23 9.86 -18.66 -11.43
N ASP A 24 10.73 -19.61 -11.11
CA ASP A 24 11.02 -20.00 -9.73
C ASP A 24 12.01 -19.05 -9.02
N LEU A 25 12.78 -18.26 -9.76
CA LEU A 25 13.72 -17.26 -9.20
C LEU A 25 13.05 -15.94 -8.83
N THR A 26 11.86 -15.65 -9.38
CA THR A 26 11.15 -14.43 -9.02
C THR A 26 10.54 -14.51 -7.63
N PRO A 27 10.58 -13.42 -6.82
CA PRO A 27 9.88 -13.36 -5.55
C PRO A 27 8.36 -13.23 -5.69
N ASN A 28 7.88 -12.84 -6.89
CA ASN A 28 6.46 -12.69 -7.16
C ASN A 28 5.77 -14.04 -7.26
N TYR A 29 4.52 -14.10 -6.80
CA TYR A 29 3.69 -15.29 -6.98
C TYR A 29 3.18 -15.33 -8.41
N ILE A 30 3.46 -16.41 -9.13
CA ILE A 30 3.00 -16.61 -10.50
C ILE A 30 2.07 -17.80 -10.53
N ILE A 31 0.85 -17.54 -11.01
CA ILE A 31 -0.19 -18.55 -11.17
C ILE A 31 -0.78 -18.40 -12.57
N ALA A 32 -0.86 -19.51 -13.31
CA ALA A 32 -1.56 -19.52 -14.57
C ALA A 32 -2.69 -20.55 -14.55
N VAL A 33 -3.84 -20.16 -15.12
CA VAL A 33 -5.02 -21.01 -15.19
C VAL A 33 -5.56 -21.08 -16.62
N ASP A 34 -6.17 -22.22 -16.95
CA ASP A 34 -6.91 -22.35 -18.19
C ASP A 34 -8.31 -21.72 -18.12
N ASN A 35 -9.06 -21.78 -19.20
CA ASN A 35 -10.42 -21.23 -19.30
C ASN A 35 -11.42 -21.88 -18.31
N ASN A 36 -11.09 -23.04 -17.75
CA ASN A 36 -11.89 -23.73 -16.74
C ASN A 36 -11.44 -23.40 -15.30
N MET A 37 -10.56 -22.39 -15.12
CA MET A 37 -9.99 -22.01 -13.81
C MET A 37 -9.14 -23.13 -13.19
N VAL A 38 -8.59 -24.05 -14.02
CA VAL A 38 -7.70 -25.10 -13.55
C VAL A 38 -6.26 -24.62 -13.63
N ILE A 39 -5.51 -24.78 -12.54
CA ILE A 39 -4.12 -24.33 -12.41
C ILE A 39 -3.22 -25.12 -13.36
N LYS A 40 -2.49 -24.42 -14.22
CA LYS A 40 -1.51 -24.97 -15.17
C LYS A 40 -0.08 -24.56 -14.80
N GLU A 41 0.11 -23.47 -14.09
CA GLU A 41 1.42 -23.04 -13.62
C GLU A 41 1.30 -22.52 -12.16
N PHE A 42 2.31 -22.87 -11.34
CA PHE A 42 2.36 -22.50 -9.93
C PHE A 42 3.82 -22.47 -9.49
N ASN A 43 4.40 -21.27 -9.44
CA ASN A 43 5.83 -21.11 -9.19
C ASN A 43 6.21 -21.34 -7.72
N ARG A 44 7.51 -21.39 -7.45
CA ARG A 44 8.06 -21.65 -6.11
C ARG A 44 7.61 -20.64 -5.05
N ALA A 45 7.47 -19.37 -5.42
CA ALA A 45 6.99 -18.34 -4.48
C ALA A 45 5.55 -18.63 -4.07
N ALA A 46 4.66 -18.95 -5.01
CA ALA A 46 3.27 -19.32 -4.74
C ALA A 46 3.20 -20.60 -3.87
N GLN A 47 4.04 -21.61 -4.14
CA GLN A 47 4.11 -22.82 -3.31
C GLN A 47 4.39 -22.50 -1.82
N LYS A 48 5.30 -21.55 -1.58
CA LYS A 48 5.64 -21.13 -0.20
C LYS A 48 4.49 -20.40 0.48
N LEU A 49 3.79 -19.51 -0.24
CA LEU A 49 2.67 -18.76 0.31
C LEU A 49 1.53 -19.69 0.73
N PHE A 50 1.16 -20.61 -0.17
CA PHE A 50 0.00 -21.50 0.06
C PHE A 50 0.35 -22.78 0.80
N GLY A 51 1.62 -23.04 1.10
CA GLY A 51 2.08 -24.22 1.83
C GLY A 51 1.87 -25.54 1.08
N VAL A 52 1.83 -25.51 -0.25
CA VAL A 52 1.59 -26.67 -1.10
C VAL A 52 2.70 -26.80 -2.16
N THR A 53 2.96 -28.03 -2.59
CA THR A 53 3.89 -28.26 -3.71
C THR A 53 3.21 -27.97 -5.05
N ARG A 54 4.01 -27.68 -6.08
CA ARG A 54 3.52 -27.51 -7.45
C ARG A 54 2.67 -28.70 -7.92
N LEU A 55 3.09 -29.90 -7.62
CA LEU A 55 2.35 -31.13 -7.99
C LEU A 55 0.97 -31.21 -7.33
N GLN A 56 0.83 -30.71 -6.10
CA GLN A 56 -0.44 -30.67 -5.38
C GLN A 56 -1.37 -29.56 -5.91
N ALA A 57 -0.81 -28.47 -6.41
CA ALA A 57 -1.57 -27.35 -6.95
C ALA A 57 -1.99 -27.55 -8.41
N LEU A 58 -1.14 -28.17 -9.25
CA LEU A 58 -1.44 -28.42 -10.65
C LEU A 58 -2.71 -29.25 -10.82
N ASN A 59 -3.50 -28.88 -11.83
CA ASN A 59 -4.79 -29.51 -12.18
C ASN A 59 -5.86 -29.40 -11.09
N LYS A 60 -5.66 -28.53 -10.08
CA LYS A 60 -6.71 -28.17 -9.10
C LYS A 60 -7.42 -26.88 -9.51
N PRO A 61 -8.69 -26.71 -9.11
CA PRO A 61 -9.39 -25.45 -9.30
C PRO A 61 -8.70 -24.32 -8.54
N LEU A 62 -8.59 -23.14 -9.15
CA LEU A 62 -8.02 -21.93 -8.51
C LEU A 62 -8.73 -21.55 -7.22
N SER A 63 -10.05 -21.81 -7.14
CA SER A 63 -10.88 -21.53 -5.97
C SER A 63 -10.44 -22.20 -4.68
N HIS A 64 -9.58 -23.22 -4.74
CA HIS A 64 -8.99 -23.84 -3.55
C HIS A 64 -7.94 -22.95 -2.86
N PHE A 65 -7.43 -21.93 -3.56
CA PHE A 65 -6.32 -21.10 -3.09
C PHE A 65 -6.71 -19.63 -2.97
N ILE A 66 -7.37 -19.10 -3.99
CA ILE A 66 -7.78 -17.69 -4.06
C ILE A 66 -9.13 -17.54 -4.74
N ASN A 67 -9.77 -16.37 -4.53
CA ASN A 67 -11.03 -16.03 -5.20
C ASN A 67 -10.78 -15.89 -6.72
N PRO A 68 -11.47 -16.66 -7.56
CA PRO A 68 -11.23 -16.69 -9.01
C PRO A 68 -11.89 -15.54 -9.79
N VAL A 69 -12.65 -14.65 -9.16
CA VAL A 69 -13.50 -13.64 -9.81
C VAL A 69 -12.71 -12.79 -10.81
N ASP A 70 -11.51 -12.33 -10.44
CA ASP A 70 -10.69 -11.48 -11.30
C ASP A 70 -10.19 -12.25 -12.53
N PHE A 71 -9.81 -13.51 -12.37
CA PHE A 71 -9.42 -14.39 -13.47
C PHE A 71 -10.60 -14.68 -14.40
N GLN A 72 -11.78 -14.93 -13.84
CA GLN A 72 -13.01 -15.14 -14.61
C GLN A 72 -13.32 -13.91 -15.46
N GLN A 73 -13.22 -12.71 -14.88
CA GLN A 73 -13.43 -11.45 -15.59
C GLN A 73 -12.45 -11.27 -16.75
N VAL A 74 -11.15 -11.55 -16.50
CA VAL A 74 -10.10 -11.44 -17.52
C VAL A 74 -10.33 -12.40 -18.68
N ILE A 75 -10.71 -13.64 -18.41
CA ILE A 75 -10.99 -14.64 -19.44
C ILE A 75 -12.28 -14.31 -20.20
N ALA A 76 -13.36 -13.95 -19.49
CA ALA A 76 -14.64 -13.66 -20.12
C ALA A 76 -14.60 -12.44 -21.03
N ASN A 77 -13.87 -11.40 -20.63
CA ASN A 77 -13.80 -10.13 -21.35
C ASN A 77 -12.57 -10.04 -22.26
N GLN A 78 -11.65 -11.01 -22.21
CA GLN A 78 -10.34 -10.98 -22.88
C GLN A 78 -9.58 -9.67 -22.61
N SER A 79 -9.74 -9.14 -21.40
CA SER A 79 -9.17 -7.85 -20.96
C SER A 79 -8.24 -8.05 -19.78
N ASN A 80 -7.13 -7.33 -19.78
CA ASN A 80 -6.13 -7.46 -18.72
C ASN A 80 -6.49 -6.62 -17.50
N ILE A 81 -6.08 -7.06 -16.33
CA ILE A 81 -6.12 -6.30 -15.07
C ILE A 81 -4.68 -5.96 -14.70
N TYR A 82 -4.43 -4.67 -14.42
CA TYR A 82 -3.10 -4.19 -14.06
C TYR A 82 -3.11 -3.57 -12.66
N ASN A 83 -2.10 -3.91 -11.86
CA ASN A 83 -1.79 -3.28 -10.57
C ASN A 83 -2.99 -3.18 -9.61
N LYS A 84 -3.87 -4.17 -9.63
CA LYS A 84 -5.01 -4.23 -8.72
C LYS A 84 -4.54 -4.63 -7.33
N LYS A 85 -4.84 -3.79 -6.32
CA LYS A 85 -4.59 -4.14 -4.93
C LYS A 85 -5.65 -5.07 -4.39
N VAL A 86 -5.20 -6.17 -3.77
CA VAL A 86 -6.06 -7.17 -3.15
C VAL A 86 -5.49 -7.53 -1.79
N SER A 87 -6.36 -7.60 -0.78
CA SER A 87 -6.00 -8.06 0.55
C SER A 87 -6.43 -9.50 0.75
N TYR A 88 -5.47 -10.37 1.00
CA TYR A 88 -5.71 -11.77 1.36
C TYR A 88 -5.61 -11.91 2.88
N THR A 89 -6.71 -11.64 3.57
CA THR A 89 -6.78 -11.63 5.04
C THR A 89 -6.42 -12.97 5.67
N GLU A 90 -6.74 -14.06 4.99
CA GLU A 90 -6.41 -15.44 5.44
C GLU A 90 -4.90 -15.67 5.52
N TYR A 91 -4.13 -15.00 4.67
CA TYR A 91 -2.67 -15.09 4.62
C TYR A 91 -1.98 -13.88 5.26
N GLY A 92 -2.75 -12.88 5.69
CA GLY A 92 -2.22 -11.65 6.31
C GLY A 92 -1.38 -10.78 5.37
N ILE A 93 -1.62 -10.85 4.06
CA ILE A 93 -0.85 -10.13 3.05
C ILE A 93 -1.72 -9.16 2.24
N ILE A 94 -1.10 -8.07 1.82
CA ILE A 94 -1.64 -7.13 0.83
C ILE A 94 -0.81 -7.30 -0.44
N THR A 95 -1.49 -7.51 -1.55
CA THR A 95 -0.83 -7.77 -2.83
C THR A 95 -1.24 -6.75 -3.88
N GLU A 96 -0.36 -6.56 -4.84
CA GLU A 96 -0.65 -5.91 -6.10
C GLU A 96 -0.58 -6.96 -7.20
N GLN A 97 -1.69 -7.17 -7.90
CA GLN A 97 -1.80 -8.22 -8.90
C GLN A 97 -2.05 -7.67 -10.29
N THR A 98 -1.35 -8.26 -11.26
CA THR A 98 -1.57 -8.06 -12.69
C THR A 98 -1.97 -9.39 -13.28
N ILE A 99 -3.12 -9.44 -13.97
CA ILE A 99 -3.62 -10.65 -14.63
C ILE A 99 -3.74 -10.37 -16.12
N VAL A 100 -3.08 -11.16 -16.92
CA VAL A 100 -3.02 -11.01 -18.38
C VAL A 100 -3.59 -12.26 -19.05
N TYR A 101 -4.41 -12.06 -20.05
CA TYR A 101 -4.91 -13.16 -20.89
C TYR A 101 -3.99 -13.40 -22.08
N SER A 102 -3.61 -14.65 -22.30
CA SER A 102 -2.85 -15.09 -23.46
C SER A 102 -3.79 -15.84 -24.42
N GLU A 103 -4.13 -15.21 -25.54
CA GLU A 103 -4.95 -15.83 -26.59
C GLU A 103 -4.28 -17.07 -27.20
N GLU A 104 -2.94 -17.00 -27.40
CA GLU A 104 -2.16 -18.10 -27.98
C GLU A 104 -2.26 -19.39 -27.16
N LYS A 105 -2.24 -19.24 -25.82
CA LYS A 105 -2.28 -20.37 -24.89
C LYS A 105 -3.64 -20.64 -24.28
N ASN A 106 -4.63 -19.78 -24.54
CA ASN A 106 -5.96 -19.80 -23.90
C ASN A 106 -5.86 -19.89 -22.38
N MET A 107 -5.04 -19.01 -21.78
CA MET A 107 -4.72 -19.03 -20.35
C MET A 107 -4.70 -17.62 -19.79
N ALA A 108 -5.14 -17.47 -18.54
CA ALA A 108 -4.90 -16.26 -17.76
C ALA A 108 -3.68 -16.47 -16.85
N ILE A 109 -2.76 -15.51 -16.87
CA ILE A 109 -1.52 -15.53 -16.09
C ILE A 109 -1.56 -14.37 -15.12
N ALA A 110 -1.45 -14.67 -13.83
CA ALA A 110 -1.32 -13.66 -12.78
C ALA A 110 0.12 -13.56 -12.29
N ILE A 111 0.57 -12.31 -12.16
CA ILE A 111 1.77 -11.94 -11.44
C ILE A 111 1.30 -11.16 -10.22
N ILE A 112 1.56 -11.70 -9.05
CA ILE A 112 1.09 -11.16 -7.77
C ILE A 112 2.30 -10.79 -6.94
N ASN A 113 2.41 -9.51 -6.60
CA ASN A 113 3.50 -8.95 -5.80
C ASN A 113 3.01 -8.70 -4.36
N ASP A 114 3.74 -9.18 -3.36
CA ASP A 114 3.47 -8.86 -1.96
C ASP A 114 3.96 -7.44 -1.65
N ILE A 115 3.03 -6.56 -1.32
CA ILE A 115 3.28 -5.15 -0.97
C ILE A 115 2.92 -4.84 0.49
N THR A 116 2.82 -5.87 1.32
CA THR A 116 2.40 -5.73 2.73
C THR A 116 3.31 -4.76 3.47
N ARG A 117 4.61 -4.94 3.34
CA ARG A 117 5.62 -4.11 4.00
C ARG A 117 5.57 -2.65 3.53
N GLU A 118 5.40 -2.44 2.23
CA GLU A 118 5.27 -1.10 1.62
C GLU A 118 4.02 -0.38 2.14
N GLU A 119 2.91 -1.08 2.22
CA GLU A 119 1.66 -0.52 2.73
C GLU A 119 1.72 -0.24 4.25
N GLU A 120 2.38 -1.09 5.02
CA GLU A 120 2.62 -0.85 6.44
C GLU A 120 3.53 0.38 6.66
N MET A 121 4.59 0.51 5.87
CA MET A 121 5.47 1.68 5.92
C MET A 121 4.71 2.96 5.55
N LYS A 122 3.88 2.94 4.50
CA LYS A 122 3.05 4.09 4.13
C LYS A 122 2.10 4.49 5.25
N LYS A 123 1.45 3.53 5.90
CA LYS A 123 0.56 3.78 7.05
C LYS A 123 1.34 4.35 8.23
N ALA A 124 2.53 3.84 8.53
CA ALA A 124 3.36 4.35 9.62
C ALA A 124 3.82 5.79 9.37
N VAL A 125 4.25 6.12 8.14
CA VAL A 125 4.62 7.50 7.76
C VAL A 125 3.42 8.43 7.86
N HIS A 126 2.26 8.00 7.38
CA HIS A 126 1.04 8.80 7.47
C HIS A 126 0.64 9.10 8.92
N ARG A 127 0.69 8.08 9.80
CA ARG A 127 0.41 8.26 11.24
C ARG A 127 1.37 9.26 11.88
N ARG A 128 2.69 9.14 11.62
CA ARG A 128 3.68 10.09 12.15
C ARG A 128 3.42 11.53 11.70
N LYS A 129 2.97 11.73 10.45
CA LYS A 129 2.60 13.06 9.97
C LYS A 129 1.39 13.63 10.75
N LEU A 130 0.37 12.82 10.99
CA LEU A 130 -0.79 13.23 11.78
C LEU A 130 -0.40 13.58 13.22
N ASP A 131 0.40 12.74 13.88
CA ASP A 131 0.90 12.96 15.22
C ASP A 131 1.70 14.29 15.31
N SER A 132 2.52 14.59 14.29
CA SER A 132 3.29 15.84 14.22
C SER A 132 2.40 17.07 14.08
N VAL A 133 1.34 16.99 13.29
CA VAL A 133 0.36 18.09 13.15
C VAL A 133 -0.37 18.33 14.47
N GLU A 134 -0.80 17.25 15.13
CA GLU A 134 -1.47 17.36 16.44
C GLU A 134 -0.55 17.98 17.50
N MET A 135 0.72 17.57 17.54
CA MET A 135 1.70 18.19 18.45
C MET A 135 1.89 19.68 18.17
N ALA A 136 2.01 20.07 16.89
CA ALA A 136 2.15 21.47 16.50
C ALA A 136 0.93 22.28 16.93
N GLN A 137 -0.27 21.75 16.74
CA GLN A 137 -1.51 22.41 17.19
C GLN A 137 -1.53 22.62 18.69
N LYS A 138 -1.16 21.62 19.49
CA LYS A 138 -1.07 21.74 20.96
C LYS A 138 -0.09 22.84 21.40
N VAL A 139 1.03 23.01 20.69
CA VAL A 139 1.99 24.09 20.97
C VAL A 139 1.38 25.45 20.65
N ILE A 140 0.72 25.60 19.51
CA ILE A 140 0.04 26.84 19.11
C ILE A 140 -1.04 27.20 20.13
N ASP A 141 -1.87 26.27 20.56
CA ASP A 141 -2.93 26.51 21.54
C ASP A 141 -2.36 26.99 22.88
N LYS A 142 -1.26 26.39 23.36
CA LYS A 142 -0.56 26.84 24.57
C LYS A 142 -0.01 28.24 24.41
N GLN A 143 0.62 28.55 23.27
CA GLN A 143 1.14 29.90 23.01
C GLN A 143 0.02 30.94 22.96
N MET A 144 -1.15 30.60 22.41
CA MET A 144 -2.30 31.47 22.35
C MET A 144 -2.83 31.79 23.73
N VAL A 145 -2.91 30.81 24.64
CA VAL A 145 -3.29 31.03 26.05
C VAL A 145 -2.32 31.98 26.74
N VAL A 146 -1.01 31.76 26.59
CA VAL A 146 0.02 32.64 27.19
C VAL A 146 -0.07 34.05 26.62
N ALA A 147 -0.26 34.20 25.31
CA ALA A 147 -0.42 35.51 24.68
C ALA A 147 -1.65 36.27 25.21
N GLN A 148 -2.76 35.57 25.43
CA GLN A 148 -3.97 36.15 26.03
C GLN A 148 -3.73 36.59 27.47
N GLN A 149 -3.01 35.81 28.27
CA GLN A 149 -2.65 36.19 29.65
C GLN A 149 -1.77 37.43 29.68
N ILE A 150 -0.76 37.52 28.81
CA ILE A 150 0.11 38.69 28.69
C ILE A 150 -0.73 39.94 28.30
N ALA A 151 -1.60 39.81 27.31
CA ALA A 151 -2.47 40.91 26.88
C ALA A 151 -3.40 41.40 28.01
N SER A 152 -3.93 40.47 28.80
CA SER A 152 -4.76 40.82 29.98
C SER A 152 -3.97 41.59 31.04
N LEU A 153 -2.77 41.10 31.39
CA LEU A 153 -1.89 41.79 32.35
C LEU A 153 -1.48 43.20 31.89
N LEU A 154 -1.12 43.33 30.60
CA LEU A 154 -0.80 44.64 30.02
C LEU A 154 -1.99 45.60 30.03
N GLY A 155 -3.19 45.07 29.78
CA GLY A 155 -4.41 45.87 29.88
C GLY A 155 -4.67 46.37 31.30
N GLU A 156 -4.50 45.50 32.30
CA GLU A 156 -4.68 45.82 33.71
C GLU A 156 -3.67 46.88 34.19
N THR A 157 -2.37 46.67 33.92
CA THR A 157 -1.34 47.65 34.30
C THR A 157 -1.51 49.01 33.60
N THR A 158 -1.98 49.01 32.36
CA THR A 158 -2.28 50.25 31.64
C THR A 158 -3.45 51.00 32.26
N ALA A 159 -4.49 50.30 32.71
CA ALA A 159 -5.61 50.89 33.39
C ALA A 159 -5.22 51.48 34.76
N GLU A 160 -4.42 50.78 35.56
CA GLU A 160 -3.88 51.24 36.83
C GLU A 160 -3.01 52.50 36.65
N THR A 161 -2.14 52.50 35.65
CA THR A 161 -1.30 53.66 35.32
C THR A 161 -2.15 54.87 34.96
N LYS A 162 -3.21 54.67 34.17
CA LYS A 162 -4.14 55.76 33.81
C LYS A 162 -4.88 56.32 35.01
N VAL A 163 -5.33 55.48 35.94
CA VAL A 163 -5.97 55.88 37.17
C VAL A 163 -5.00 56.71 38.04
N THR A 164 -3.75 56.24 38.16
CA THR A 164 -2.71 56.92 38.93
C THR A 164 -2.36 58.30 38.33
N LEU A 165 -2.23 58.42 37.04
CA LEU A 165 -2.00 59.67 36.33
C LEU A 165 -3.15 60.65 36.49
N ASN A 166 -4.40 60.21 36.44
CA ASN A 166 -5.54 61.05 36.66
C ASN A 166 -5.56 61.57 38.09
N LYS A 167 -5.27 60.74 39.10
CA LYS A 167 -5.18 61.24 40.52
C LYS A 167 -4.07 62.28 40.71
N LEU A 168 -2.91 62.08 40.05
CA LEU A 168 -1.83 63.08 40.08
C LEU A 168 -2.22 64.40 39.45
N LYS A 169 -2.92 64.34 38.32
CA LYS A 169 -3.45 65.53 37.67
C LYS A 169 -4.43 66.29 38.58
N ASP A 170 -5.39 65.59 39.19
CA ASP A 170 -6.38 66.20 40.07
C ASP A 170 -5.71 66.85 41.30
N LEU A 171 -4.62 66.30 41.84
CA LEU A 171 -3.84 66.89 42.89
C LEU A 171 -3.13 68.19 42.48
N ILE A 172 -2.51 68.18 41.29
CA ILE A 172 -1.85 69.39 40.75
C ILE A 172 -2.84 70.48 40.47
N ASP A 173 -4.00 70.15 39.92
CA ASP A 173 -5.06 71.13 39.63
C ASP A 173 -5.66 71.74 40.94
N SER A 174 -5.66 71.02 42.08
CA SER A 174 -6.12 71.45 43.36
C SER A 174 -5.13 72.33 44.19
N GLU A 175 -3.85 72.36 43.84
CA GLU A 175 -2.81 73.20 44.44
C GLU A 175 -2.64 74.56 43.76
N VAL A 176 -3.35 74.82 42.67
CA VAL A 176 -3.23 76.07 41.89
C VAL A 176 -4.36 77.06 42.15
N ASP A 177 -5.38 76.65 42.90
CA ASP A 177 -6.46 77.54 43.41
C ASP A 177 -6.20 77.99 44.87
#